data_d64ccd7a19cdaa615d4f9b361fe65d89
#
_entry.id   d64ccd7a19cdaa615d4f9b361fe65d89
#
_cell.length_a   1.000
_cell.length_b   1.000
_cell.length_c   1.000
_cell.angle_alpha   90.00
_cell.angle_beta   90.00
_cell.angle_gamma   90.00
#
_symmetry.space_group_name_H-M   'P 1'
#
loop_
_entity.id
_entity.type
_entity.pdbx_description
1 polymer ?
#
loop_
_entity_poly.entity_id
_entity_poly.type
_entity_poly.pdbx_seq_one_letter_code
_entity_poly.pdbx_strand_id
1 'polypeptide(L)'
;MARNKKPKATAPKNKAAKRGPMMANTELTHIDQRGEARMVDVSGKSATERIAVAEGRVIMRKETLDAVIAGNAMKGDVLGAARLAGIMAAKRTHGLIPLCHPLPITKIEIEINPEHSLPGFLVQSTVKVNGQTGVEMEALMAVSIACLTIYDMAKAIE
;
A
#
# COMPACT_ATOMS: atom_id res chain seq x y z
N MET A 1 -42.88 52.00 -6.43
CA MET A 1 -41.53 51.41 -6.70
C MET A 1 -40.90 51.02 -5.38
N ALA A 2 -40.93 49.72 -5.02
CA ALA A 2 -40.34 49.20 -3.78
C ALA A 2 -39.10 48.38 -4.15
N ARG A 3 -37.90 48.82 -3.69
CA ARG A 3 -36.63 48.14 -3.92
C ARG A 3 -36.47 47.01 -2.92
N ASN A 4 -36.45 45.77 -3.44
CA ASN A 4 -36.24 44.54 -2.69
C ASN A 4 -34.72 44.37 -2.40
N LYS A 5 -34.33 44.52 -1.12
CA LYS A 5 -32.96 44.26 -0.67
C LYS A 5 -32.79 42.77 -0.34
N LYS A 6 -31.94 42.05 -1.09
CA LYS A 6 -31.51 40.66 -0.79
C LYS A 6 -30.67 40.64 0.49
N PRO A 7 -30.82 39.64 1.37
CA PRO A 7 -29.96 39.47 2.53
C PRO A 7 -28.59 38.94 2.11
N LYS A 8 -27.52 39.49 2.70
CA LYS A 8 -26.14 39.02 2.56
C LYS A 8 -25.98 37.73 3.36
N ALA A 9 -25.60 36.63 2.69
CA ALA A 9 -25.18 35.40 3.32
C ALA A 9 -23.81 35.58 3.97
N THR A 10 -23.73 35.42 5.29
CA THR A 10 -22.48 35.35 6.05
C THR A 10 -21.93 33.93 5.98
N ALA A 11 -20.73 33.78 5.42
CA ALA A 11 -19.98 32.51 5.38
C ALA A 11 -19.54 32.08 6.81
N PRO A 12 -19.59 30.78 7.15
CA PRO A 12 -19.14 30.32 8.45
C PRO A 12 -17.63 30.45 8.58
N LYS A 13 -17.18 31.10 9.65
CA LYS A 13 -15.76 31.18 10.03
C LYS A 13 -15.27 29.82 10.47
N ASN A 14 -14.48 29.17 9.63
CA ASN A 14 -13.81 27.92 9.93
C ASN A 14 -12.76 28.17 11.03
N LYS A 15 -13.04 27.73 12.26
CA LYS A 15 -12.06 27.73 13.35
C LYS A 15 -11.02 26.66 13.06
N ALA A 16 -9.85 27.06 12.56
CA ALA A 16 -8.70 26.18 12.47
C ALA A 16 -8.36 25.67 13.88
N ALA A 17 -8.53 24.36 14.10
CA ALA A 17 -8.10 23.69 15.31
C ALA A 17 -6.57 23.83 15.40
N LYS A 18 -6.07 24.50 16.43
CA LYS A 18 -4.64 24.56 16.77
C LYS A 18 -4.18 23.13 17.09
N ARG A 19 -3.51 22.48 16.13
CA ARG A 19 -2.72 21.28 16.43
C ARG A 19 -1.59 21.73 17.35
N GLY A 20 -1.59 21.24 18.59
CA GLY A 20 -0.46 21.39 19.49
C GLY A 20 0.81 20.80 18.87
N PRO A 21 2.00 21.22 19.32
CA PRO A 21 3.24 20.67 18.80
C PRO A 21 3.25 19.16 19.09
N MET A 22 3.23 18.37 18.00
CA MET A 22 3.52 16.94 18.05
C MET A 22 5.00 16.86 18.45
N MET A 23 5.28 16.51 19.72
CA MET A 23 6.61 16.14 20.16
C MET A 23 7.02 14.92 19.35
N ALA A 24 7.74 15.15 18.25
CA ALA A 24 8.41 14.09 17.52
C ALA A 24 9.46 13.52 18.51
N ASN A 25 9.27 12.27 18.91
CA ASN A 25 10.31 11.54 19.60
C ASN A 25 11.41 11.33 18.57
N THR A 26 12.49 12.15 18.66
CA THR A 26 13.59 12.21 17.69
C THR A 26 14.59 11.08 17.88
N GLU A 27 14.34 10.12 18.75
CA GLU A 27 15.17 8.93 18.90
C GLU A 27 14.92 7.97 17.74
N LEU A 28 15.98 7.70 16.96
CA LEU A 28 15.98 6.69 15.90
C LEU A 28 15.87 5.31 16.55
N THR A 29 14.70 4.71 16.49
CA THR A 29 14.39 3.44 17.19
C THR A 29 15.11 2.23 16.62
N HIS A 30 15.62 2.31 15.38
CA HIS A 30 16.33 1.23 14.67
C HIS A 30 17.86 1.38 14.70
N ILE A 31 18.38 2.37 15.40
CA ILE A 31 19.82 2.62 15.52
C ILE A 31 20.15 2.76 17.01
N ASP A 32 21.18 2.06 17.47
CA ASP A 32 21.65 2.19 18.83
C ASP A 32 22.60 3.41 19.01
N GLN A 33 23.07 3.63 20.24
CA GLN A 33 23.99 4.73 20.55
C GLN A 33 25.35 4.65 19.85
N ARG A 34 25.69 3.49 19.26
CA ARG A 34 26.91 3.27 18.47
C ARG A 34 26.68 3.43 16.98
N GLY A 35 25.44 3.71 16.54
CA GLY A 35 25.07 3.81 15.14
C GLY A 35 24.81 2.45 14.47
N GLU A 36 24.71 1.36 15.26
CA GLU A 36 24.44 0.04 14.73
C GLU A 36 22.95 -0.22 14.59
N ALA A 37 22.57 -0.87 13.47
CA ALA A 37 21.19 -1.21 13.19
C ALA A 37 20.70 -2.34 14.12
N ARG A 38 19.51 -2.17 14.69
CA ARG A 38 18.85 -3.19 15.54
C ARG A 38 17.36 -3.28 15.26
N MET A 39 16.81 -4.48 15.42
CA MET A 39 15.38 -4.68 15.43
C MET A 39 14.77 -4.12 16.72
N VAL A 40 13.67 -3.38 16.61
CA VAL A 40 12.98 -2.77 17.76
C VAL A 40 12.35 -3.87 18.62
N ASP A 41 12.58 -3.79 19.94
CA ASP A 41 11.86 -4.65 20.89
C ASP A 41 10.39 -4.20 21.01
N VAL A 42 9.48 -5.09 20.69
CA VAL A 42 8.02 -4.86 20.77
C VAL A 42 7.36 -5.68 21.87
N SER A 43 8.13 -6.46 22.66
CA SER A 43 7.60 -7.40 23.67
C SER A 43 6.70 -6.76 24.71
N GLY A 44 6.95 -5.49 25.05
CA GLY A 44 6.16 -4.71 26.01
C GLY A 44 4.83 -4.16 25.47
N LYS A 45 4.54 -4.33 24.17
CA LYS A 45 3.29 -3.84 23.55
C LYS A 45 2.21 -4.92 23.59
N SER A 46 0.97 -4.54 23.87
CA SER A 46 -0.17 -5.44 23.74
C SER A 46 -0.44 -5.77 22.28
N ALA A 47 -0.84 -7.02 22.01
CA ALA A 47 -1.31 -7.42 20.69
C ALA A 47 -2.66 -6.75 20.39
N THR A 48 -2.76 -6.12 19.22
CA THR A 48 -3.99 -5.49 18.71
C THR A 48 -4.21 -5.87 17.26
N GLU A 49 -5.45 -5.80 16.78
CA GLU A 49 -5.70 -5.91 15.34
C GLU A 49 -5.07 -4.70 14.63
N ARG A 50 -4.31 -4.98 13.60
CA ARG A 50 -3.68 -3.97 12.74
C ARG A 50 -3.96 -4.28 11.29
N ILE A 51 -4.21 -3.24 10.53
CA ILE A 51 -4.52 -3.31 9.10
C ILE A 51 -3.64 -2.30 8.39
N ALA A 52 -2.98 -2.73 7.32
CA ALA A 52 -2.29 -1.86 6.40
C ALA A 52 -2.85 -2.05 4.98
N VAL A 53 -2.98 -0.94 4.26
CA VAL A 53 -3.36 -0.91 2.86
C VAL A 53 -2.26 -0.20 2.09
N ALA A 54 -1.81 -0.79 0.98
CA ALA A 54 -0.84 -0.20 0.07
C ALA A 54 -1.38 -0.22 -1.36
N GLU A 55 -0.95 0.74 -2.16
CA GLU A 55 -1.27 0.82 -3.58
C GLU A 55 -0.02 0.94 -4.43
N GLY A 56 -0.10 0.41 -5.65
CA GLY A 56 0.89 0.58 -6.69
C GLY A 56 0.24 0.58 -8.07
N ARG A 57 0.94 1.10 -9.06
CA ARG A 57 0.46 1.14 -10.46
C ARG A 57 1.50 0.56 -11.39
N VAL A 58 1.03 -0.20 -12.38
CA VAL A 58 1.84 -0.62 -13.53
C VAL A 58 1.24 0.05 -14.74
N ILE A 59 1.98 1.00 -15.31
CA ILE A 59 1.58 1.74 -16.51
C ILE A 59 2.14 1.03 -17.72
N MET A 60 1.36 0.91 -18.77
CA MET A 60 1.73 0.21 -20.00
C MET A 60 1.03 0.83 -21.20
N ARG A 61 1.35 0.39 -22.43
CA ARG A 61 0.59 0.78 -23.59
C ARG A 61 -0.83 0.23 -23.53
N LYS A 62 -1.76 0.95 -24.15
CA LYS A 62 -3.18 0.52 -24.21
C LYS A 62 -3.35 -0.88 -24.80
N GLU A 63 -2.60 -1.18 -25.85
CA GLU A 63 -2.64 -2.47 -26.53
C GLU A 63 -2.19 -3.61 -25.59
N THR A 64 -1.19 -3.36 -24.75
CA THR A 64 -0.72 -4.30 -23.74
C THR A 64 -1.77 -4.53 -22.66
N LEU A 65 -2.39 -3.46 -22.17
CA LEU A 65 -3.50 -3.56 -21.21
C LEU A 65 -4.65 -4.40 -21.77
N ASP A 66 -5.09 -4.09 -22.98
CA ASP A 66 -6.19 -4.80 -23.65
C ASP A 66 -5.86 -6.29 -23.84
N ALA A 67 -4.62 -6.62 -24.22
CA ALA A 67 -4.17 -8.01 -24.37
C ALA A 67 -4.15 -8.78 -23.06
N VAL A 68 -3.72 -8.16 -21.96
CA VAL A 68 -3.74 -8.79 -20.64
C VAL A 68 -5.17 -9.00 -20.13
N ILE A 69 -6.06 -8.02 -20.31
CA ILE A 69 -7.49 -8.14 -19.94
C ILE A 69 -8.18 -9.26 -20.73
N ALA A 70 -7.86 -9.37 -22.03
CA ALA A 70 -8.41 -10.41 -22.89
C ALA A 70 -7.84 -11.82 -22.62
N GLY A 71 -6.87 -11.97 -21.72
CA GLY A 71 -6.21 -13.24 -21.43
C GLY A 71 -5.26 -13.72 -22.54
N ASN A 72 -4.86 -12.84 -23.47
CA ASN A 72 -4.02 -13.15 -24.61
C ASN A 72 -2.52 -12.99 -24.35
N ALA A 73 -2.11 -12.89 -23.07
CA ALA A 73 -0.69 -12.82 -22.73
C ALA A 73 0.00 -14.16 -22.96
N MET A 74 1.16 -14.14 -23.64
CA MET A 74 1.93 -15.34 -24.00
C MET A 74 2.30 -16.20 -22.77
N LYS A 75 2.44 -15.60 -21.59
CA LYS A 75 2.79 -16.26 -20.32
C LYS A 75 1.56 -16.76 -19.53
N GLY A 76 0.35 -16.69 -20.10
CA GLY A 76 -0.87 -17.17 -19.46
C GLY A 76 -1.55 -16.15 -18.53
N ASP A 77 -2.13 -16.61 -17.41
CA ASP A 77 -2.88 -15.78 -16.47
C ASP A 77 -1.98 -14.82 -15.68
N VAL A 78 -1.79 -13.63 -16.23
CA VAL A 78 -0.95 -12.55 -15.65
C VAL A 78 -1.50 -12.12 -14.29
N LEU A 79 -2.82 -11.90 -14.19
CA LEU A 79 -3.41 -11.33 -12.98
C LEU A 79 -3.48 -12.34 -11.83
N GLY A 80 -3.77 -13.59 -12.14
CA GLY A 80 -3.74 -14.68 -11.16
C GLY A 80 -2.34 -14.93 -10.62
N ALA A 81 -1.34 -14.98 -11.51
CA ALA A 81 0.07 -15.13 -11.13
C ALA A 81 0.56 -13.96 -10.26
N ALA A 82 0.23 -12.72 -10.65
CA ALA A 82 0.60 -11.52 -9.88
C ALA A 82 -0.04 -11.52 -8.49
N ARG A 83 -1.31 -11.89 -8.38
CA ARG A 83 -2.00 -11.99 -7.09
C ARG A 83 -1.34 -13.01 -6.18
N LEU A 84 -1.04 -14.19 -6.70
CA LEU A 84 -0.36 -15.24 -5.94
C LEU A 84 1.04 -14.82 -5.51
N ALA A 85 1.82 -14.21 -6.41
CA ALA A 85 3.16 -13.73 -6.12
C ALA A 85 3.16 -12.67 -5.01
N GLY A 86 2.24 -11.71 -5.05
CA GLY A 86 2.08 -10.70 -4.01
C GLY A 86 1.72 -11.31 -2.65
N ILE A 87 0.81 -12.29 -2.59
CA ILE A 87 0.48 -13.00 -1.35
C ILE A 87 1.71 -13.74 -0.81
N MET A 88 2.48 -14.38 -1.65
CA MET A 88 3.72 -15.07 -1.26
C MET A 88 4.78 -14.10 -0.74
N ALA A 89 4.89 -12.91 -1.37
CA ALA A 89 5.82 -11.87 -0.96
C ALA A 89 5.50 -11.33 0.44
N ALA A 90 4.25 -11.00 0.72
CA ALA A 90 3.82 -10.60 2.07
C ALA A 90 4.23 -11.61 3.15
N LYS A 91 4.07 -12.90 2.89
CA LYS A 91 4.46 -13.98 3.82
C LYS A 91 5.97 -14.11 4.04
N ARG A 92 6.79 -13.54 3.16
CA ARG A 92 8.26 -13.62 3.19
C ARG A 92 8.95 -12.30 3.52
N THR A 93 8.20 -11.26 3.85
CA THR A 93 8.71 -9.91 4.08
C THR A 93 9.86 -9.89 5.08
N HIS A 94 9.72 -10.56 6.22
CA HIS A 94 10.75 -10.62 7.26
C HIS A 94 12.06 -11.30 6.80
N GLY A 95 12.02 -12.13 5.77
CA GLY A 95 13.20 -12.75 5.18
C GLY A 95 13.90 -11.90 4.12
N LEU A 96 13.27 -10.83 3.66
CA LEU A 96 13.76 -9.95 2.58
C LEU A 96 14.10 -8.55 3.07
N ILE A 97 13.32 -8.03 4.01
CA ILE A 97 13.49 -6.68 4.55
C ILE A 97 14.22 -6.78 5.89
N PRO A 98 15.44 -6.22 6.00
CA PRO A 98 16.18 -6.21 7.26
C PRO A 98 15.36 -5.59 8.38
N LEU A 99 15.49 -6.12 9.58
CA LEU A 99 14.86 -5.65 10.81
C LEU A 99 13.33 -5.75 10.86
N CYS A 100 12.67 -6.39 9.87
CA CYS A 100 11.25 -6.72 9.96
C CYS A 100 11.01 -7.94 10.86
N HIS A 101 9.96 -7.83 11.70
CA HIS A 101 9.54 -8.94 12.57
C HIS A 101 8.82 -10.02 11.77
N PRO A 102 8.99 -11.31 12.11
CA PRO A 102 8.12 -12.37 11.59
C PRO A 102 6.74 -12.23 12.25
N LEU A 103 5.71 -11.93 11.46
CA LEU A 103 4.37 -11.62 11.97
C LEU A 103 3.37 -12.73 11.62
N PRO A 104 2.46 -13.09 12.54
CA PRO A 104 1.39 -14.04 12.30
C PRO A 104 0.25 -13.40 11.50
N ILE A 105 0.48 -13.18 10.20
CA ILE A 105 -0.48 -12.54 9.30
C ILE A 105 -1.78 -13.34 9.26
N THR A 106 -2.91 -12.68 9.46
CA THR A 106 -4.23 -13.31 9.49
C THR A 106 -5.00 -13.17 8.18
N LYS A 107 -4.74 -12.11 7.38
CA LYS A 107 -5.36 -11.90 6.07
C LYS A 107 -4.38 -11.18 5.14
N ILE A 108 -4.37 -11.63 3.87
CA ILE A 108 -3.75 -10.92 2.75
C ILE A 108 -4.77 -10.93 1.62
N GLU A 109 -5.08 -9.76 1.09
CA GLU A 109 -5.97 -9.57 -0.05
C GLU A 109 -5.28 -8.67 -1.07
N ILE A 110 -5.34 -9.05 -2.35
CA ILE A 110 -4.77 -8.27 -3.45
C ILE A 110 -5.83 -8.10 -4.51
N GLU A 111 -6.17 -6.85 -4.75
CA GLU A 111 -7.05 -6.42 -5.83
C GLU A 111 -6.22 -5.84 -6.96
N ILE A 112 -6.56 -6.22 -8.20
CA ILE A 112 -5.89 -5.74 -9.40
C ILE A 112 -6.99 -5.26 -10.35
N ASN A 113 -7.06 -3.96 -10.55
CA ASN A 113 -8.11 -3.31 -11.32
C ASN A 113 -7.52 -2.62 -12.55
N PRO A 114 -8.10 -2.76 -13.76
CA PRO A 114 -7.65 -2.03 -14.92
C PRO A 114 -7.93 -0.53 -14.77
N GLU A 115 -6.96 0.28 -15.15
CA GLU A 115 -7.05 1.74 -15.16
C GLU A 115 -6.88 2.22 -16.61
N HIS A 116 -7.96 2.82 -17.18
CA HIS A 116 -7.96 3.23 -18.58
C HIS A 116 -7.54 4.69 -18.78
N SER A 117 -7.70 5.53 -17.78
CA SER A 117 -7.33 6.95 -17.84
C SER A 117 -5.81 7.15 -17.89
N LEU A 118 -5.07 6.25 -17.25
CA LEU A 118 -3.62 6.10 -17.37
C LEU A 118 -3.38 4.61 -17.61
N PRO A 119 -3.33 4.16 -18.89
CA PRO A 119 -3.45 2.75 -19.21
C PRO A 119 -2.53 1.87 -18.38
N GLY A 120 -3.13 0.86 -17.72
CA GLY A 120 -2.39 0.00 -16.80
C GLY A 120 -3.27 -0.69 -15.78
N PHE A 121 -2.66 -1.11 -14.67
CA PHE A 121 -3.34 -1.72 -13.55
C PHE A 121 -3.06 -0.96 -12.26
N LEU A 122 -4.12 -0.69 -11.50
CA LEU A 122 -4.06 -0.30 -10.11
C LEU A 122 -4.04 -1.59 -9.27
N VAL A 123 -2.98 -1.76 -8.49
CA VAL A 123 -2.81 -2.90 -7.58
C VAL A 123 -2.96 -2.39 -6.15
N GLN A 124 -3.87 -2.94 -5.40
CA GLN A 124 -4.06 -2.64 -3.98
C GLN A 124 -3.88 -3.91 -3.15
N SER A 125 -3.18 -3.81 -2.03
CA SER A 125 -3.10 -4.88 -1.05
C SER A 125 -3.70 -4.44 0.28
N THR A 126 -4.40 -5.36 0.94
CA THR A 126 -4.85 -5.22 2.33
C THR A 126 -4.27 -6.35 3.15
N VAL A 127 -3.46 -6.04 4.15
CA VAL A 127 -2.87 -7.02 5.07
C VAL A 127 -3.36 -6.78 6.49
N LYS A 128 -3.70 -7.87 7.19
CA LYS A 128 -4.14 -7.83 8.60
C LYS A 128 -3.30 -8.74 9.46
N VAL A 129 -3.07 -8.30 10.69
CA VAL A 129 -2.42 -9.07 11.73
C VAL A 129 -3.08 -8.79 13.09
N ASN A 130 -3.03 -9.73 13.99
CA ASN A 130 -3.20 -9.48 15.41
C ASN A 130 -1.80 -9.59 16.06
N GLY A 131 -1.20 -8.44 16.37
CA GLY A 131 0.21 -8.39 16.76
C GLY A 131 0.63 -7.08 17.44
N GLN A 132 1.89 -7.04 17.84
CA GLN A 132 2.51 -5.94 18.58
C GLN A 132 3.07 -4.84 17.69
N THR A 133 3.16 -5.08 16.36
CA THR A 133 3.60 -4.10 15.36
C THR A 133 2.71 -4.12 14.12
N GLY A 134 2.82 -3.11 13.27
CA GLY A 134 2.05 -2.99 12.02
C GLY A 134 2.51 -3.95 10.92
N VAL A 135 1.78 -3.97 9.81
CA VAL A 135 2.00 -4.83 8.64
C VAL A 135 2.19 -4.00 7.36
N GLU A 136 2.69 -2.78 7.52
CA GLU A 136 2.90 -1.84 6.42
C GLU A 136 3.90 -2.41 5.40
N MET A 137 4.98 -3.03 5.89
CA MET A 137 6.01 -3.62 5.02
C MET A 137 5.47 -4.82 4.24
N GLU A 138 4.64 -5.65 4.86
CA GLU A 138 3.97 -6.76 4.21
C GLU A 138 3.02 -6.28 3.10
N ALA A 139 2.27 -5.21 3.35
CA ALA A 139 1.38 -4.62 2.35
C ALA A 139 2.18 -4.03 1.17
N LEU A 140 3.25 -3.29 1.44
CA LEU A 140 4.14 -2.72 0.41
C LEU A 140 4.84 -3.81 -0.41
N MET A 141 5.37 -4.86 0.23
CA MET A 141 5.97 -5.99 -0.45
C MET A 141 4.98 -6.72 -1.36
N ALA A 142 3.74 -6.92 -0.88
CA ALA A 142 2.67 -7.53 -1.66
C ALA A 142 2.43 -6.78 -2.97
N VAL A 143 2.22 -5.46 -2.89
CA VAL A 143 1.99 -4.61 -4.07
C VAL A 143 3.20 -4.59 -4.99
N SER A 144 4.41 -4.41 -4.43
CA SER A 144 5.64 -4.31 -5.23
C SER A 144 5.88 -5.56 -6.06
N ILE A 145 5.74 -6.74 -5.46
CA ILE A 145 5.94 -8.00 -6.17
C ILE A 145 4.81 -8.33 -7.13
N ALA A 146 3.56 -7.98 -6.79
CA ALA A 146 2.45 -8.11 -7.74
C ALA A 146 2.68 -7.22 -8.98
N CYS A 147 3.04 -5.95 -8.80
CA CYS A 147 3.37 -5.03 -9.91
C CYS A 147 4.55 -5.56 -10.75
N LEU A 148 5.62 -6.01 -10.10
CA LEU A 148 6.78 -6.57 -10.78
C LEU A 148 6.43 -7.84 -11.59
N THR A 149 5.53 -8.67 -11.08
CA THR A 149 5.05 -9.87 -11.77
C THR A 149 4.21 -9.51 -13.00
N ILE A 150 3.31 -8.51 -12.90
CA ILE A 150 2.58 -7.99 -14.05
C ILE A 150 3.57 -7.51 -15.12
N TYR A 151 4.56 -6.70 -14.74
CA TYR A 151 5.59 -6.21 -15.64
C TYR A 151 6.34 -7.34 -16.33
N ASP A 152 6.86 -8.33 -15.57
CA ASP A 152 7.62 -9.44 -16.16
C ASP A 152 6.77 -10.25 -17.15
N MET A 153 5.51 -10.48 -16.83
CA MET A 153 4.63 -11.29 -17.68
C MET A 153 4.12 -10.52 -18.90
N ALA A 154 3.98 -9.20 -18.82
CA ALA A 154 3.46 -8.36 -19.90
C ALA A 154 4.56 -7.78 -20.80
N LYS A 155 5.80 -7.62 -20.34
CA LYS A 155 6.88 -6.93 -21.07
C LYS A 155 7.20 -7.52 -22.46
N ALA A 156 6.82 -8.75 -22.74
CA ALA A 156 7.03 -9.37 -24.07
C ALA A 156 6.00 -8.87 -25.10
N ILE A 157 4.95 -8.16 -24.68
CA ILE A 157 3.93 -7.56 -25.54
C ILE A 157 4.32 -6.12 -25.91
N GLU A 158 5.06 -5.45 -25.01
CA GLU A 158 5.62 -4.10 -25.23
C GLU A 158 6.73 -4.10 -26.28
#